data_3bda62f858d5ee55415ba7a639efe132
#
_entry.id   3bda62f858d5ee55415ba7a639efe132
#
_cell.length_a   1.000
_cell.length_b   1.000
_cell.length_c   1.000
_cell.angle_alpha   90.00
_cell.angle_beta   90.00
_cell.angle_gamma   90.00
#
_symmetry.space_group_name_H-M   'P 1'
#
loop_
_entity.id
_entity.type
_entity.pdbx_description
1 polymer ?
#
loop_
_entity_poly.entity_id
_entity_poly.type
_entity_poly.pdbx_seq_one_letter_code
_entity_poly.pdbx_strand_id
1 'polypeptide(L)'
;ACDPPREEREHGGFLPLGEVAREADLLTFHTPLDASTRHMADAALFREMKPGATVINSSRGEVVDGEALAASGLQWVLDVWEHEPQIDARLLDRALLATPHIAGYSQQGKANATAMTVATLSRFFGLPLGGWYPPQVAPCTPRPISWEELCATIGEAYDIEAESRLLKSRPGDFEALRDHYAYRKEYF
;
A
#
# COMPACT_ATOMS: atom_id res chain seq x y z
N ALA A 1 3.28 2.35 16.41
CA ALA A 1 3.69 2.76 15.06
C ALA A 1 5.09 3.37 15.11
N CYS A 2 5.79 3.38 13.96
CA CYS A 2 7.03 4.13 13.76
C CYS A 2 6.75 5.20 12.72
N ASP A 3 6.94 6.48 13.06
CA ASP A 3 6.76 7.63 12.16
C ASP A 3 7.60 8.80 12.70
N PRO A 4 8.92 8.83 12.39
CA PRO A 4 9.81 9.85 12.94
C PRO A 4 9.37 11.29 12.64
N PRO A 5 8.90 11.66 11.42
CA PRO A 5 8.39 13.00 11.16
C PRO A 5 7.16 13.40 11.99
N ARG A 6 6.32 12.43 12.36
CA ARG A 6 5.17 12.70 13.25
C ARG A 6 5.58 12.75 14.70
N GLU A 7 6.51 11.90 15.12
CA GLU A 7 7.05 11.92 16.48
C GLU A 7 7.63 13.29 16.85
N GLU A 8 8.40 13.89 15.93
CA GLU A 8 8.94 15.24 16.12
C GLU A 8 7.87 16.32 16.31
N ARG A 9 6.70 16.17 15.66
CA ARG A 9 5.60 17.14 15.72
C ARG A 9 4.62 16.89 16.86
N GLU A 10 4.35 15.62 17.15
CA GLU A 10 3.25 15.20 18.05
C GLU A 10 3.75 14.76 19.42
N HIS A 11 5.07 14.55 19.58
CA HIS A 11 5.74 14.26 20.86
C HIS A 11 5.21 13.06 21.63
N GLY A 12 4.84 11.97 20.95
CA GLY A 12 4.48 10.75 21.65
C GLY A 12 3.70 9.71 20.86
N GLY A 13 3.69 8.48 21.37
CA GLY A 13 2.94 7.36 20.80
C GLY A 13 3.65 6.61 19.68
N PHE A 14 4.90 6.98 19.35
CA PHE A 14 5.72 6.31 18.34
C PHE A 14 6.86 5.51 18.99
N LEU A 15 7.32 4.48 18.31
CA LEU A 15 8.39 3.59 18.74
C LEU A 15 9.45 3.49 17.63
N PRO A 16 10.71 3.23 17.97
CA PRO A 16 11.72 2.87 16.98
C PRO A 16 11.29 1.67 16.13
N LEU A 17 11.67 1.65 14.85
CA LEU A 17 11.24 0.61 13.90
C LEU A 17 11.57 -0.80 14.39
N GLY A 18 12.76 -1.02 14.97
CA GLY A 18 13.14 -2.33 15.51
C GLY A 18 12.26 -2.80 16.68
N GLU A 19 11.75 -1.89 17.51
CA GLU A 19 10.80 -2.23 18.57
C GLU A 19 9.45 -2.64 17.99
N VAL A 20 8.97 -1.89 16.99
CA VAL A 20 7.74 -2.24 16.28
C VAL A 20 7.88 -3.61 15.61
N ALA A 21 9.02 -3.89 14.96
CA ALA A 21 9.28 -5.16 14.30
C ALA A 21 9.25 -6.36 15.27
N ARG A 22 9.84 -6.22 16.46
CA ARG A 22 9.86 -7.30 17.48
C ARG A 22 8.47 -7.66 18.00
N GLU A 23 7.58 -6.69 18.08
CA GLU A 23 6.24 -6.90 18.63
C GLU A 23 5.19 -7.27 17.57
N ALA A 24 5.47 -6.96 16.29
CA ALA A 24 4.50 -7.12 15.21
C ALA A 24 4.29 -8.58 14.81
N ASP A 25 3.05 -8.99 14.65
CA ASP A 25 2.66 -10.18 13.90
C ASP A 25 2.43 -9.85 12.42
N LEU A 26 2.02 -8.59 12.15
CA LEU A 26 1.90 -8.00 10.82
C LEU A 26 2.64 -6.66 10.82
N LEU A 27 3.65 -6.50 9.95
CA LEU A 27 4.38 -5.25 9.77
C LEU A 27 4.07 -4.68 8.40
N THR A 28 3.46 -3.50 8.35
CA THR A 28 3.05 -2.84 7.10
C THR A 28 3.82 -1.53 6.89
N PHE A 29 4.23 -1.28 5.64
CA PHE A 29 4.99 -0.09 5.25
C PHE A 29 4.13 0.89 4.45
N HIS A 30 4.14 2.17 4.86
CA HIS A 30 3.41 3.29 4.26
C HIS A 30 4.30 4.53 4.16
N THR A 31 5.53 4.34 3.74
CA THR A 31 6.54 5.39 3.64
C THR A 31 6.74 5.85 2.19
N PRO A 32 7.10 7.12 1.93
CA PRO A 32 7.64 7.51 0.63
C PRO A 32 8.98 6.79 0.39
N LEU A 33 9.40 6.70 -0.85
CA LEU A 33 10.73 6.21 -1.20
C LEU A 33 11.71 7.39 -1.31
N ASP A 34 12.70 7.37 -0.46
CA ASP A 34 13.85 8.29 -0.49
C ASP A 34 15.11 7.58 0.03
N ALA A 35 16.21 8.33 0.20
CA ALA A 35 17.48 7.76 0.65
C ALA A 35 17.42 7.16 2.07
N SER A 36 16.49 7.62 2.93
CA SER A 36 16.36 7.14 4.31
C SER A 36 15.43 5.92 4.42
N THR A 37 14.58 5.70 3.44
CA THR A 37 13.58 4.63 3.44
C THR A 37 13.89 3.48 2.47
N ARG A 38 14.85 3.69 1.55
CA ARG A 38 15.34 2.62 0.67
C ARG A 38 15.93 1.48 1.49
N HIS A 39 15.41 0.27 1.32
CA HIS A 39 15.78 -0.94 2.05
C HIS A 39 15.76 -0.76 3.57
N MET A 40 14.85 0.10 4.08
CA MET A 40 14.67 0.20 5.53
C MET A 40 14.17 -1.10 6.15
N ALA A 41 13.49 -1.93 5.37
CA ALA A 41 13.15 -3.30 5.71
C ALA A 41 14.20 -4.24 5.10
N ASP A 42 15.26 -4.43 5.83
CA ASP A 42 16.44 -5.23 5.45
C ASP A 42 16.57 -6.52 6.27
N ALA A 43 17.62 -7.29 6.02
CA ALA A 43 17.92 -8.53 6.73
C ALA A 43 18.10 -8.32 8.24
N ALA A 44 18.54 -7.14 8.70
CA ALA A 44 18.69 -6.87 10.13
C ALA A 44 17.32 -6.72 10.78
N LEU A 45 16.42 -5.94 10.16
CA LEU A 45 15.04 -5.77 10.62
C LEU A 45 14.28 -7.09 10.63
N PHE A 46 14.42 -7.92 9.58
CA PHE A 46 13.70 -9.20 9.48
C PHE A 46 14.11 -10.19 10.56
N ARG A 47 15.37 -10.15 11.01
CA ARG A 47 15.84 -10.99 12.14
C ARG A 47 15.23 -10.57 13.49
N GLU A 48 14.78 -9.33 13.63
CA GLU A 48 14.09 -8.84 14.83
C GLU A 48 12.63 -9.27 14.87
N MET A 49 12.04 -9.64 13.73
CA MET A 49 10.62 -10.01 13.65
C MET A 49 10.36 -11.40 14.23
N LYS A 50 9.13 -11.62 14.67
CA LYS A 50 8.68 -12.93 15.17
C LYS A 50 8.71 -13.98 14.06
N PRO A 51 9.05 -15.23 14.36
CA PRO A 51 8.93 -16.32 13.40
C PRO A 51 7.51 -16.43 12.84
N GLY A 52 7.37 -16.45 11.52
CA GLY A 52 6.08 -16.53 10.85
C GLY A 52 5.29 -15.22 10.78
N ALA A 53 5.85 -14.11 11.23
CA ALA A 53 5.25 -12.80 11.03
C ALA A 53 5.13 -12.46 9.53
N THR A 54 4.22 -11.58 9.20
CA THR A 54 3.92 -11.17 7.81
C THR A 54 4.37 -9.74 7.55
N VAL A 55 5.12 -9.54 6.47
CA VAL A 55 5.49 -8.23 5.92
C VAL A 55 4.47 -7.82 4.87
N ILE A 56 3.94 -6.61 4.95
CA ILE A 56 3.02 -6.05 3.95
C ILE A 56 3.64 -4.78 3.37
N ASN A 57 3.81 -4.72 2.05
CA ASN A 57 4.29 -3.53 1.38
C ASN A 57 3.32 -3.09 0.27
N SER A 58 2.69 -1.94 0.49
CA SER A 58 1.85 -1.22 -0.48
C SER A 58 2.32 0.22 -0.69
N SER A 59 3.59 0.51 -0.37
CA SER A 59 4.19 1.84 -0.50
C SER A 59 5.05 1.97 -1.76
N ARG A 60 6.29 1.48 -1.73
CA ARG A 60 7.22 1.39 -2.87
C ARG A 60 8.06 0.13 -2.74
N GLY A 61 8.37 -0.51 -3.85
CA GLY A 61 9.09 -1.79 -3.87
C GLY A 61 10.40 -1.74 -3.09
N GLU A 62 11.22 -0.74 -3.39
CA GLU A 62 12.56 -0.57 -2.81
C GLU A 62 12.58 -0.15 -1.33
N VAL A 63 11.44 0.01 -0.68
CA VAL A 63 11.37 0.15 0.80
C VAL A 63 11.77 -1.17 1.47
N VAL A 64 11.50 -2.28 0.80
CA VAL A 64 11.83 -3.64 1.24
C VAL A 64 12.97 -4.18 0.39
N ASP A 65 14.01 -4.70 1.02
CA ASP A 65 15.05 -5.49 0.36
C ASP A 65 14.48 -6.86 -0.01
N GLY A 66 14.21 -7.07 -1.28
CA GLY A 66 13.56 -8.27 -1.80
C GLY A 66 14.40 -9.53 -1.61
N GLU A 67 15.73 -9.45 -1.77
CA GLU A 67 16.63 -10.59 -1.52
C GLU A 67 16.64 -10.98 -0.05
N ALA A 68 16.70 -10.00 0.85
CA ALA A 68 16.64 -10.24 2.29
C ALA A 68 15.29 -10.83 2.71
N LEU A 69 14.18 -10.34 2.13
CA LEU A 69 12.84 -10.87 2.40
C LEU A 69 12.73 -12.32 1.94
N ALA A 70 13.18 -12.64 0.72
CA ALA A 70 13.16 -14.00 0.19
C ALA A 70 13.93 -14.99 1.06
N ALA A 71 14.98 -14.53 1.74
CA ALA A 71 15.83 -15.33 2.63
C ALA A 71 15.34 -15.37 4.09
N SER A 72 14.41 -14.53 4.50
CA SER A 72 14.05 -14.29 5.91
C SER A 72 13.26 -15.41 6.58
N GLY A 73 12.53 -16.23 5.82
CA GLY A 73 11.58 -17.20 6.36
C GLY A 73 10.24 -16.59 6.82
N LEU A 74 10.05 -15.29 6.67
CA LEU A 74 8.81 -14.60 6.94
C LEU A 74 7.75 -14.87 5.85
N GLN A 75 6.53 -14.42 6.08
CA GLN A 75 5.46 -14.36 5.10
C GLN A 75 5.38 -12.94 4.51
N TRP A 76 4.78 -12.79 3.32
CA TRP A 76 4.60 -11.45 2.76
C TRP A 76 3.38 -11.30 1.86
N VAL A 77 2.89 -10.06 1.83
CA VAL A 77 1.87 -9.54 0.92
C VAL A 77 2.47 -8.32 0.22
N LEU A 78 2.55 -8.34 -1.10
CA LEU A 78 3.18 -7.27 -1.86
C LEU A 78 2.23 -6.73 -2.95
N ASP A 79 2.02 -5.42 -2.93
CA ASP A 79 1.39 -4.68 -4.03
C ASP A 79 2.44 -3.99 -4.90
N VAL A 80 3.60 -3.67 -4.32
CA VAL A 80 4.71 -2.97 -4.96
C VAL A 80 5.97 -3.83 -4.93
N TRP A 81 6.82 -3.68 -5.95
CA TRP A 81 7.93 -4.58 -6.20
C TRP A 81 9.19 -3.81 -6.59
N GLU A 82 10.35 -4.33 -6.24
CA GLU A 82 11.58 -3.83 -6.84
C GLU A 82 11.60 -4.16 -8.34
N HIS A 83 12.16 -3.24 -9.12
CA HIS A 83 12.35 -3.39 -10.57
C HIS A 83 11.06 -3.53 -11.39
N GLU A 84 9.92 -3.00 -10.91
CA GLU A 84 8.70 -2.97 -11.73
C GLU A 84 8.98 -2.44 -13.15
N PRO A 85 8.46 -3.07 -14.20
CA PRO A 85 7.53 -4.20 -14.21
C PRO A 85 8.18 -5.60 -14.22
N GLN A 86 9.52 -5.70 -14.17
CA GLN A 86 10.28 -6.97 -14.16
C GLN A 86 10.43 -7.49 -12.72
N ILE A 87 9.33 -7.95 -12.13
CA ILE A 87 9.27 -8.37 -10.74
C ILE A 87 9.95 -9.73 -10.51
N ASP A 88 10.49 -9.94 -9.30
CA ASP A 88 11.17 -11.19 -8.93
C ASP A 88 10.17 -12.35 -8.78
N ALA A 89 10.31 -13.36 -9.62
CA ALA A 89 9.46 -14.56 -9.59
C ALA A 89 9.52 -15.31 -8.25
N ARG A 90 10.65 -15.31 -7.57
CA ARG A 90 10.81 -16.00 -6.27
C ARG A 90 9.95 -15.35 -5.18
N LEU A 91 9.89 -14.01 -5.19
CA LEU A 91 9.02 -13.26 -4.28
C LEU A 91 7.55 -13.45 -4.66
N LEU A 92 7.23 -13.40 -5.96
CA LEU A 92 5.87 -13.55 -6.46
C LEU A 92 5.29 -14.92 -6.12
N ASP A 93 6.00 -16.00 -6.40
CA ASP A 93 5.52 -17.38 -6.19
C ASP A 93 5.19 -17.66 -4.71
N ARG A 94 6.02 -17.15 -3.82
CA ARG A 94 5.90 -17.37 -2.38
C ARG A 94 5.01 -16.36 -1.65
N ALA A 95 4.63 -15.25 -2.29
CA ALA A 95 3.75 -14.25 -1.67
C ALA A 95 2.41 -14.90 -1.25
N LEU A 96 1.92 -14.56 -0.07
CA LEU A 96 0.54 -14.91 0.33
C LEU A 96 -0.46 -14.27 -0.63
N LEU A 97 -0.29 -12.96 -0.87
CA LEU A 97 -1.04 -12.19 -1.85
C LEU A 97 -0.07 -11.29 -2.62
N ALA A 98 -0.33 -11.11 -3.91
CA ALA A 98 0.47 -10.35 -4.84
C ALA A 98 -0.41 -9.55 -5.78
N THR A 99 -0.24 -8.24 -5.89
CA THR A 99 -1.02 -7.39 -6.78
C THR A 99 -0.11 -6.48 -7.60
N PRO A 100 -0.53 -6.02 -8.80
CA PRO A 100 0.31 -5.29 -9.72
C PRO A 100 0.28 -3.77 -9.47
N HIS A 101 0.63 -3.33 -8.25
CA HIS A 101 0.70 -1.92 -7.84
C HIS A 101 -0.66 -1.19 -8.00
N ILE A 102 -1.71 -1.76 -7.46
CA ILE A 102 -3.09 -1.28 -7.56
C ILE A 102 -3.73 -0.91 -6.22
N ALA A 103 -3.00 -0.97 -5.10
CA ALA A 103 -3.54 -0.69 -3.77
C ALA A 103 -4.21 0.69 -3.68
N GLY A 104 -3.68 1.70 -4.37
CA GLY A 104 -4.26 3.04 -4.47
C GLY A 104 -5.31 3.22 -5.58
N TYR A 105 -5.71 2.17 -6.30
CA TYR A 105 -6.57 2.28 -7.49
C TYR A 105 -8.06 2.16 -7.13
N SER A 106 -8.61 3.21 -6.52
CA SER A 106 -10.05 3.38 -6.34
C SER A 106 -10.56 4.61 -7.10
N GLN A 107 -11.83 4.60 -7.47
CA GLN A 107 -12.47 5.74 -8.16
C GLN A 107 -12.41 6.99 -7.28
N GLN A 108 -12.80 6.86 -6.02
CA GLN A 108 -12.80 7.97 -5.06
C GLN A 108 -11.39 8.42 -4.70
N GLY A 109 -10.44 7.50 -4.51
CA GLY A 109 -9.04 7.84 -4.23
C GLY A 109 -8.42 8.67 -5.34
N LYS A 110 -8.62 8.30 -6.60
CA LYS A 110 -8.17 9.09 -7.77
C LYS A 110 -8.87 10.43 -7.86
N ALA A 111 -10.19 10.47 -7.66
CA ALA A 111 -10.97 11.70 -7.67
C ALA A 111 -10.56 12.65 -6.54
N ASN A 112 -10.36 12.14 -5.33
CA ASN A 112 -9.89 12.92 -4.18
C ASN A 112 -8.51 13.53 -4.43
N ALA A 113 -7.55 12.76 -4.95
CA ALA A 113 -6.21 13.26 -5.28
C ALA A 113 -6.28 14.42 -6.29
N THR A 114 -7.11 14.28 -7.34
CA THR A 114 -7.33 15.34 -8.33
C THR A 114 -7.99 16.58 -7.72
N ALA A 115 -9.05 16.39 -6.92
CA ALA A 115 -9.74 17.48 -6.25
C ALA A 115 -8.84 18.26 -5.29
N MET A 116 -8.00 17.58 -4.52
CA MET A 116 -7.00 18.20 -3.63
C MET A 116 -5.97 19.02 -4.41
N THR A 117 -5.51 18.53 -5.54
CA THR A 117 -4.58 19.25 -6.42
C THR A 117 -5.24 20.52 -6.98
N VAL A 118 -6.46 20.41 -7.51
CA VAL A 118 -7.23 21.56 -8.01
C VAL A 118 -7.48 22.58 -6.92
N ALA A 119 -7.87 22.15 -5.71
CA ALA A 119 -8.09 23.04 -4.57
C ALA A 119 -6.80 23.77 -4.16
N THR A 120 -5.65 23.11 -4.23
CA THR A 120 -4.34 23.71 -3.92
C THR A 120 -3.97 24.77 -4.96
N LEU A 121 -4.10 24.46 -6.25
CA LEU A 121 -3.88 25.43 -7.34
C LEU A 121 -4.87 26.59 -7.28
N SER A 122 -6.14 26.31 -6.99
CA SER A 122 -7.18 27.32 -6.81
C SER A 122 -6.81 28.35 -5.74
N ARG A 123 -6.33 27.88 -4.59
CA ARG A 123 -5.86 28.76 -3.50
C ARG A 123 -4.62 29.57 -3.91
N PHE A 124 -3.67 28.92 -4.57
CA PHE A 124 -2.42 29.59 -4.96
C PHE A 124 -2.64 30.68 -6.00
N PHE A 125 -3.48 30.44 -7.00
CA PHE A 125 -3.75 31.37 -8.10
C PHE A 125 -5.01 32.22 -7.93
N GLY A 126 -5.74 32.12 -6.82
CA GLY A 126 -6.99 32.86 -6.60
C GLY A 126 -8.12 32.46 -7.55
N LEU A 127 -8.19 31.20 -7.98
CA LEU A 127 -9.21 30.70 -8.91
C LEU A 127 -10.51 30.32 -8.18
N PRO A 128 -11.69 30.42 -8.81
CA PRO A 128 -12.96 30.05 -8.20
C PRO A 128 -13.24 28.53 -8.28
N LEU A 129 -12.24 27.69 -7.93
CA LEU A 129 -12.32 26.22 -8.04
C LEU A 129 -12.13 25.52 -6.68
N GLY A 130 -12.26 26.23 -5.57
CA GLY A 130 -11.95 25.71 -4.23
C GLY A 130 -12.78 24.51 -3.78
N GLY A 131 -13.95 24.29 -4.34
CA GLY A 131 -14.82 23.14 -4.05
C GLY A 131 -15.00 22.18 -5.23
N TRP A 132 -14.15 22.27 -6.25
CA TRP A 132 -14.27 21.43 -7.42
C TRP A 132 -14.00 19.95 -7.11
N TYR A 133 -14.83 19.07 -7.66
CA TYR A 133 -14.70 17.62 -7.61
C TYR A 133 -15.07 17.02 -8.97
N PRO A 134 -14.43 15.93 -9.43
CA PRO A 134 -14.76 15.30 -10.71
C PRO A 134 -16.24 14.89 -10.77
N PRO A 135 -17.04 15.44 -11.72
CA PRO A 135 -18.50 15.26 -11.72
C PRO A 135 -18.95 13.82 -12.04
N GLN A 136 -18.03 12.98 -12.57
CA GLN A 136 -18.32 11.59 -12.93
C GLN A 136 -18.21 10.63 -11.75
N VAL A 137 -17.67 11.08 -10.63
CA VAL A 137 -17.41 10.23 -9.45
C VAL A 137 -18.18 10.80 -8.26
N ALA A 138 -19.09 10.02 -7.69
CA ALA A 138 -19.74 10.40 -6.45
C ALA A 138 -18.73 10.38 -5.30
N PRO A 139 -18.63 11.46 -4.48
CA PRO A 139 -17.78 11.45 -3.30
C PRO A 139 -18.22 10.35 -2.33
N CYS A 140 -17.25 9.71 -1.68
CA CYS A 140 -17.54 8.84 -0.55
C CYS A 140 -17.68 9.71 0.71
N THR A 141 -18.70 9.45 1.52
CA THR A 141 -18.88 10.11 2.80
C THR A 141 -18.43 9.15 3.90
N PRO A 142 -17.33 9.45 4.59
CA PRO A 142 -16.86 8.60 5.68
C PRO A 142 -17.94 8.43 6.74
N ARG A 143 -18.15 7.21 7.20
CA ARG A 143 -19.07 6.87 8.29
C ARG A 143 -18.44 5.83 9.22
N PRO A 144 -18.85 5.75 10.47
CA PRO A 144 -18.49 4.63 11.32
C PRO A 144 -18.97 3.31 10.70
N ILE A 145 -18.12 2.30 10.73
CA ILE A 145 -18.42 0.95 10.23
C ILE A 145 -17.92 -0.07 11.24
N SER A 146 -18.68 -1.14 11.48
CA SER A 146 -18.23 -2.25 12.31
C SER A 146 -17.19 -3.09 11.56
N TRP A 147 -16.37 -3.84 12.32
CA TRP A 147 -15.41 -4.76 11.71
C TRP A 147 -16.09 -5.84 10.84
N GLU A 148 -17.21 -6.35 11.31
CA GLU A 148 -18.00 -7.36 10.58
C GLU A 148 -18.52 -6.81 9.25
N GLU A 149 -19.12 -5.61 9.27
CA GLU A 149 -19.60 -4.93 8.06
C GLU A 149 -18.45 -4.60 7.10
N LEU A 150 -17.29 -4.17 7.62
CA LEU A 150 -16.09 -3.91 6.81
C LEU A 150 -15.64 -5.17 6.09
N CYS A 151 -15.49 -6.29 6.79
CA CYS A 151 -15.04 -7.54 6.20
C CYS A 151 -16.02 -8.08 5.14
N ALA A 152 -17.33 -8.02 5.42
CA ALA A 152 -18.34 -8.43 4.47
C ALA A 152 -18.31 -7.57 3.20
N THR A 153 -18.29 -6.24 3.36
CA THR A 153 -18.27 -5.30 2.24
C THR A 153 -17.03 -5.48 1.35
N ILE A 154 -15.84 -5.64 1.96
CA ILE A 154 -14.61 -5.86 1.19
C ILE A 154 -14.69 -7.19 0.45
N GLY A 155 -15.11 -8.28 1.11
CA GLY A 155 -15.19 -9.60 0.50
C GLY A 155 -16.17 -9.68 -0.67
N GLU A 156 -17.27 -8.93 -0.62
CA GLU A 156 -18.24 -8.85 -1.73
C GLU A 156 -17.77 -7.94 -2.88
N ALA A 157 -16.99 -6.91 -2.55
CA ALA A 157 -16.63 -5.85 -3.49
C ALA A 157 -15.32 -6.11 -4.24
N TYR A 158 -14.40 -6.92 -3.68
CA TYR A 158 -13.06 -7.08 -4.20
C TYR A 158 -12.47 -8.46 -3.89
N ASP A 159 -12.25 -9.25 -4.94
CA ASP A 159 -11.57 -10.56 -4.85
C ASP A 159 -10.05 -10.40 -5.04
N ILE A 160 -9.34 -10.04 -3.96
CA ILE A 160 -7.88 -9.89 -3.98
C ILE A 160 -7.16 -11.22 -4.29
N GLU A 161 -7.75 -12.35 -3.95
CA GLU A 161 -7.17 -13.66 -4.27
C GLU A 161 -7.21 -13.93 -5.76
N ALA A 162 -8.29 -13.53 -6.45
CA ALA A 162 -8.36 -13.64 -7.90
C ALA A 162 -7.31 -12.77 -8.59
N GLU A 163 -7.11 -11.53 -8.14
CA GLU A 163 -6.05 -10.65 -8.63
C GLU A 163 -4.66 -11.26 -8.40
N SER A 164 -4.43 -11.81 -7.22
CA SER A 164 -3.16 -12.47 -6.88
C SER A 164 -2.90 -13.69 -7.76
N ARG A 165 -3.90 -14.54 -7.95
CA ARG A 165 -3.81 -15.70 -8.86
C ARG A 165 -3.52 -15.26 -10.29
N LEU A 166 -4.16 -14.19 -10.75
CA LEU A 166 -3.98 -13.68 -12.10
C LEU A 166 -2.54 -13.19 -12.32
N LEU A 167 -2.01 -12.35 -11.41
CA LEU A 167 -0.62 -11.88 -11.50
C LEU A 167 0.38 -13.05 -11.46
N LYS A 168 0.20 -14.03 -10.56
CA LYS A 168 1.06 -15.22 -10.47
C LYS A 168 1.03 -16.06 -11.74
N SER A 169 -0.10 -16.15 -12.41
CA SER A 169 -0.23 -16.91 -13.67
C SER A 169 0.34 -16.17 -14.88
N ARG A 170 0.48 -14.85 -14.81
CA ARG A 170 0.86 -13.98 -15.95
C ARG A 170 1.82 -12.86 -15.51
N PRO A 171 2.96 -13.17 -14.88
CA PRO A 171 3.87 -12.14 -14.34
C PRO A 171 4.43 -11.20 -15.42
N GLY A 172 4.56 -11.65 -16.65
CA GLY A 172 5.01 -10.83 -17.79
C GLY A 172 3.99 -9.76 -18.22
N ASP A 173 2.75 -9.86 -17.78
CA ASP A 173 1.68 -8.91 -18.09
C ASP A 173 1.48 -7.84 -16.99
N PHE A 174 2.44 -7.66 -16.10
CA PHE A 174 2.33 -6.76 -14.95
C PHE A 174 1.78 -5.37 -15.29
N GLU A 175 2.37 -4.69 -16.28
CA GLU A 175 1.88 -3.37 -16.72
C GLU A 175 0.48 -3.45 -17.30
N ALA A 176 0.20 -4.44 -18.14
CA ALA A 176 -1.13 -4.59 -18.74
C ALA A 176 -2.21 -4.86 -17.69
N LEU A 177 -1.92 -5.67 -16.67
CA LEU A 177 -2.83 -5.94 -15.55
C LEU A 177 -3.08 -4.67 -14.72
N ARG A 178 -2.04 -3.87 -14.48
CA ARG A 178 -2.15 -2.59 -13.79
C ARG A 178 -2.93 -1.56 -14.59
N ASP A 179 -2.62 -1.40 -15.87
CA ASP A 179 -3.21 -0.36 -16.74
C ASP A 179 -4.68 -0.63 -17.05
N HIS A 180 -5.07 -1.89 -17.16
CA HIS A 180 -6.45 -2.28 -17.44
C HIS A 180 -7.25 -2.61 -16.17
N TYR A 181 -6.70 -2.36 -14.99
CA TYR A 181 -7.39 -2.59 -13.73
C TYR A 181 -8.67 -1.73 -13.63
N ALA A 182 -9.81 -2.37 -13.43
CA ALA A 182 -11.07 -1.69 -13.22
C ALA A 182 -11.10 -1.07 -11.81
N TYR A 183 -11.02 0.26 -11.74
CA TYR A 183 -10.97 0.95 -10.44
C TYR A 183 -12.16 0.58 -9.58
N ARG A 184 -11.87 -0.03 -8.43
CA ARG A 184 -12.89 -0.33 -7.43
C ARG A 184 -13.50 0.94 -6.85
N LYS A 185 -14.70 0.83 -6.33
CA LYS A 185 -15.32 1.89 -5.54
C LYS A 185 -14.90 1.78 -4.08
N GLU A 186 -14.87 2.91 -3.39
CA GLU A 186 -14.80 2.93 -1.93
C GLU A 186 -16.23 2.96 -1.37
N TYR A 187 -16.47 2.21 -0.30
CA TYR A 187 -17.82 1.95 0.18
C TYR A 187 -18.11 2.59 1.54
N PHE A 188 -17.12 3.23 2.19
CA PHE A 188 -17.23 3.84 3.51
C PHE A 188 -16.29 5.01 3.72
#